data_1ef5de6d3862839bd8cba780cebd99e5
#
_entry.id   1ef5de6d3862839bd8cba780cebd99e5
#
_cell.length_a   1.000
_cell.length_b   1.000
_cell.length_c   1.000
_cell.angle_alpha   90.00
_cell.angle_beta   90.00
_cell.angle_gamma   90.00
#
_symmetry.space_group_name_H-M   'P 1'
#
loop_
_entity.id
_entity.type
_entity.pdbx_description
1 polymer ?
#
loop_
_entity_poly.entity_id
_entity_poly.type
_entity_poly.pdbx_seq_one_letter_code
_entity_poly.pdbx_strand_id
1 'polypeptide(L)'
;PRVRRQRQMCIRDSIEAKAKEQGLEIEFDIAKSLAKQSNSCSLKIYNLSKATADKLERADTICILEVGYSQDAGLKRIFIGWVTDCYSYMSGSDKVTEMKLYDGHVAIRDSIVSLSYAKDVSRKKAIDDVAADMGLVVTYADDCEFTTFANGFSFVGAGRECLDKVCAGTDLEWSIQNNTLQIIKQGGNTNVQAIKLTPESGLIGFVEKLLKGPTKAAKQKTSKKTTQPKRDKKAGWNVKCLLQPVLNPGDLVYIDSQEIKGWFKIESLKHNGSYSGQNWYTELEVYEIVPKE
;
A
#
# COMPACT_ATOMS: atom_id res chain seq x y z
N PRO A 1 0.18 17.82 27.23
CA PRO A 1 1.52 17.51 26.75
C PRO A 1 1.49 16.23 25.97
N ARG A 2 1.79 16.30 24.65
CA ARG A 2 1.94 15.10 23.84
C ARG A 2 3.16 14.36 24.37
N VAL A 3 2.91 13.27 25.09
CA VAL A 3 3.98 12.38 25.58
C VAL A 3 4.75 11.90 24.34
N ARG A 4 6.05 12.18 24.25
CA ARG A 4 6.94 11.60 23.26
C ARG A 4 6.96 10.08 23.51
N ARG A 5 6.08 9.36 22.84
CA ARG A 5 6.12 7.89 22.86
C ARG A 5 7.47 7.46 22.28
N GLN A 6 8.18 6.59 22.96
CA GLN A 6 9.46 6.09 22.45
C GLN A 6 9.19 5.31 21.15
N ARG A 7 9.86 5.72 20.08
CA ARG A 7 9.77 5.10 18.77
C ARG A 7 10.58 3.81 18.76
N GLN A 8 10.10 2.84 18.02
CA GLN A 8 10.84 1.63 17.73
C GLN A 8 10.84 1.42 16.22
N MET A 9 11.96 0.97 15.69
CA MET A 9 12.14 0.71 14.27
C MET A 9 13.10 -0.46 14.08
N CYS A 10 12.75 -1.36 13.18
CA CYS A 10 13.55 -2.53 12.84
C CYS A 10 13.40 -2.85 11.35
N ILE A 11 14.48 -3.23 10.73
CA ILE A 11 14.54 -3.76 9.37
C ILE A 11 14.94 -5.22 9.49
N ARG A 12 14.14 -6.11 8.94
CA ARG A 12 14.40 -7.55 8.93
C ARG A 12 14.55 -8.07 7.52
N ASP A 13 15.55 -8.88 7.36
CA ASP A 13 15.80 -9.86 6.32
C ASP A 13 17.02 -10.66 6.79
N SER A 14 17.89 -11.08 5.94
CA SER A 14 19.20 -11.67 6.32
C SER A 14 20.06 -10.76 7.23
N ILE A 15 19.64 -9.51 7.43
CA ILE A 15 20.30 -8.50 8.27
C ILE A 15 19.23 -7.80 9.12
N GLU A 16 19.46 -7.79 10.43
CA GLU A 16 18.63 -7.06 11.37
C GLU A 16 19.30 -5.72 11.72
N ALA A 17 18.67 -4.59 11.35
CA ALA A 17 19.10 -3.25 11.76
C ALA A 17 18.08 -2.68 12.73
N LYS A 18 18.48 -2.50 13.98
CA LYS A 18 17.61 -1.96 15.05
C LYS A 18 18.08 -0.57 15.46
N ALA A 19 17.26 0.44 15.21
CA ALA A 19 17.60 1.82 15.53
C ALA A 19 17.94 2.00 17.02
N LYS A 20 17.15 1.44 17.94
CA LYS A 20 17.35 1.58 19.38
C LYS A 20 18.60 0.85 19.90
N GLU A 21 18.83 -0.39 19.44
CA GLU A 21 19.90 -1.26 19.99
C GLU A 21 21.26 -0.92 19.39
N GLN A 22 21.28 -0.48 18.12
CA GLN A 22 22.50 -0.19 17.36
C GLN A 22 22.82 1.29 17.27
N GLY A 23 21.94 2.17 17.78
CA GLY A 23 22.11 3.62 17.70
C GLY A 23 22.01 4.18 16.27
N LEU A 24 21.38 3.43 15.36
CA LEU A 24 21.23 3.84 13.96
C LEU A 24 20.10 4.86 13.81
N GLU A 25 20.36 5.93 13.06
CA GLU A 25 19.28 6.77 12.54
C GLU A 25 18.72 6.13 11.29
N ILE A 26 17.39 6.00 11.24
CA ILE A 26 16.65 5.42 10.13
C ILE A 26 15.52 6.38 9.76
N GLU A 27 15.45 6.74 8.49
CA GLU A 27 14.38 7.56 7.92
C GLU A 27 13.66 6.77 6.83
N PHE A 28 12.33 6.94 6.74
CA PHE A 28 11.54 6.32 5.69
C PHE A 28 10.42 7.23 5.18
N ASP A 29 10.11 7.06 3.92
CA ASP A 29 8.93 7.59 3.23
C ASP A 29 8.27 6.45 2.47
N ILE A 30 7.03 6.13 2.82
CA ILE A 30 6.26 5.03 2.24
C ILE A 30 5.01 5.60 1.58
N ALA A 31 4.75 5.23 0.34
CA ALA A 31 3.51 5.56 -0.36
C ALA A 31 2.78 4.27 -0.75
N LYS A 32 1.54 4.14 -0.30
CA LYS A 32 0.64 3.02 -0.64
C LYS A 32 -0.67 3.53 -1.22
N SER A 33 -1.23 2.78 -2.16
CA SER A 33 -2.51 3.12 -2.78
C SER A 33 -3.25 1.88 -3.29
N LEU A 34 -4.54 2.03 -3.59
CA LEU A 34 -5.33 1.01 -4.29
C LEU A 34 -5.06 0.98 -5.80
N ALA A 35 -4.16 1.81 -6.30
CA ALA A 35 -3.79 1.80 -7.71
C ALA A 35 -3.11 0.47 -8.09
N LYS A 36 -3.30 0.05 -9.35
CA LYS A 36 -2.73 -1.17 -9.92
C LYS A 36 -1.23 -1.05 -10.23
N GLN A 37 -0.48 -0.57 -9.27
CA GLN A 37 0.96 -0.35 -9.33
C GLN A 37 1.60 -0.69 -7.99
N SER A 38 2.89 -0.99 -8.00
CA SER A 38 3.65 -1.28 -6.79
C SER A 38 3.64 -0.10 -5.82
N ASN A 39 3.41 -0.37 -4.55
CA ASN A 39 3.68 0.60 -3.49
C ASN A 39 5.18 0.80 -3.35
N SER A 40 5.59 1.97 -2.90
CA SER A 40 7.00 2.35 -2.82
C SER A 40 7.41 2.72 -1.40
N CYS A 41 8.68 2.45 -1.08
CA CYS A 41 9.32 2.92 0.13
C CYS A 41 10.72 3.45 -0.21
N SER A 42 11.03 4.66 0.23
CA SER A 42 12.39 5.19 0.28
C SER A 42 12.88 5.07 1.72
N LEU A 43 14.02 4.42 1.90
CA LEU A 43 14.61 4.13 3.20
C LEU A 43 16.03 4.66 3.25
N LYS A 44 16.38 5.43 4.30
CA LYS A 44 17.73 5.92 4.57
C LYS A 44 18.21 5.41 5.91
N ILE A 45 19.42 4.85 5.92
CA ILE A 45 20.08 4.38 7.13
C ILE A 45 21.41 5.09 7.24
N TYR A 46 21.64 5.71 8.37
CA TYR A 46 22.88 6.45 8.63
C TYR A 46 23.91 5.56 9.31
N ASN A 47 25.17 5.72 8.87
CA ASN A 47 26.35 5.08 9.45
C ASN A 47 26.30 3.54 9.47
N LEU A 48 25.67 2.95 8.46
CA LEU A 48 25.65 1.50 8.30
C LEU A 48 27.05 0.96 8.02
N SER A 49 27.38 -0.21 8.59
CA SER A 49 28.67 -0.85 8.30
C SER A 49 28.79 -1.19 6.82
N LYS A 50 30.02 -1.11 6.28
CA LYS A 50 30.26 -1.46 4.88
C LYS A 50 29.80 -2.89 4.56
N ALA A 51 30.08 -3.85 5.43
CA ALA A 51 29.68 -5.25 5.24
C ALA A 51 28.16 -5.42 5.17
N THR A 52 27.40 -4.61 5.91
CA THR A 52 25.93 -4.62 5.87
C THR A 52 25.40 -3.93 4.61
N ALA A 53 25.98 -2.78 4.25
CA ALA A 53 25.61 -2.08 3.02
C ALA A 53 25.85 -2.95 1.77
N ASP A 54 27.02 -3.58 1.66
CA ASP A 54 27.37 -4.48 0.55
C ASP A 54 26.41 -5.69 0.41
N LYS A 55 25.80 -6.12 1.50
CA LYS A 55 24.77 -7.18 1.46
C LYS A 55 23.42 -6.65 0.96
N LEU A 56 23.04 -5.42 1.33
CA LEU A 56 21.80 -4.78 0.89
C LEU A 56 21.84 -4.38 -0.60
N GLU A 57 23.03 -4.13 -1.14
CA GLU A 57 23.24 -3.84 -2.56
C GLU A 57 23.07 -5.05 -3.48
N ARG A 58 22.91 -6.26 -2.92
CA ARG A 58 22.68 -7.47 -3.73
C ARG A 58 21.29 -7.46 -4.34
N ALA A 59 21.21 -7.93 -5.58
CA ALA A 59 19.93 -8.11 -6.25
C ALA A 59 19.00 -9.06 -5.46
N ASP A 60 17.71 -8.85 -5.60
CA ASP A 60 16.64 -9.68 -5.03
C ASP A 60 16.59 -9.73 -3.49
N THR A 61 17.12 -8.72 -2.83
CA THR A 61 16.99 -8.57 -1.38
C THR A 61 15.58 -8.10 -1.02
N ILE A 62 14.89 -8.86 -0.14
CA ILE A 62 13.62 -8.46 0.46
C ILE A 62 13.92 -7.69 1.74
N CYS A 63 13.24 -6.57 1.93
CA CYS A 63 13.33 -5.77 3.14
C CYS A 63 11.97 -5.69 3.83
N ILE A 64 11.94 -5.98 5.13
CA ILE A 64 10.77 -5.84 5.99
C ILE A 64 11.04 -4.70 6.95
N LEU A 65 10.25 -3.63 6.84
CA LEU A 65 10.30 -2.50 7.77
C LEU A 65 9.21 -2.65 8.82
N GLU A 66 9.63 -2.65 10.08
CA GLU A 66 8.74 -2.67 11.23
C GLU A 66 8.94 -1.41 12.07
N VAL A 67 7.84 -0.81 12.47
CA VAL A 67 7.84 0.42 13.27
C VAL A 67 6.78 0.34 14.37
N GLY A 68 6.92 1.13 15.40
CA GLY A 68 5.94 1.16 16.48
C GLY A 68 6.36 2.08 17.61
N TYR A 69 5.59 2.00 18.68
CA TYR A 69 5.83 2.71 19.92
C TYR A 69 6.13 1.71 21.02
N SER A 70 7.15 1.97 21.83
CA SER A 70 7.57 1.05 22.91
C SER A 70 6.52 0.85 24.01
N GLN A 71 5.55 1.76 24.10
CA GLN A 71 4.47 1.73 25.09
C GLN A 71 3.19 1.06 24.57
N ASP A 72 3.12 0.76 23.28
CA ASP A 72 1.99 0.10 22.64
C ASP A 72 2.31 -1.38 22.36
N ALA A 73 1.59 -2.01 21.45
CA ALA A 73 1.75 -3.42 21.05
C ALA A 73 3.11 -3.76 20.37
N GLY A 74 4.12 -2.89 20.50
CA GLY A 74 5.46 -3.08 19.97
C GLY A 74 5.58 -2.81 18.47
N LEU A 75 6.56 -3.46 17.83
CA LEU A 75 6.83 -3.32 16.41
C LEU A 75 5.72 -3.94 15.58
N LYS A 76 5.26 -3.21 14.57
CA LYS A 76 4.30 -3.68 13.56
C LYS A 76 4.93 -3.50 12.19
N ARG A 77 4.70 -4.47 11.33
CA ARG A 77 5.12 -4.39 9.93
C ARG A 77 4.37 -3.27 9.24
N ILE A 78 5.12 -2.32 8.69
CA ILE A 78 4.57 -1.19 7.93
C ILE A 78 4.78 -1.37 6.43
N PHE A 79 5.87 -2.04 6.03
CA PHE A 79 6.20 -2.28 4.63
C PHE A 79 7.00 -3.57 4.47
N ILE A 80 6.76 -4.25 3.36
CA ILE A 80 7.59 -5.34 2.84
C ILE A 80 7.77 -5.11 1.34
N GLY A 81 9.00 -5.18 0.86
CA GLY A 81 9.27 -4.97 -0.56
C GLY A 81 10.67 -5.39 -0.96
N TRP A 82 10.87 -5.44 -2.27
CA TRP A 82 12.13 -5.77 -2.91
C TRP A 82 12.98 -4.51 -3.07
N VAL A 83 14.27 -4.62 -2.74
CA VAL A 83 15.25 -3.55 -2.98
C VAL A 83 15.52 -3.48 -4.48
N THR A 84 15.22 -2.34 -5.08
CA THR A 84 15.51 -2.10 -6.51
C THR A 84 16.73 -1.23 -6.71
N ASP A 85 16.95 -0.28 -5.82
CA ASP A 85 18.10 0.62 -5.84
C ASP A 85 18.70 0.68 -4.43
N CYS A 86 20.00 0.55 -4.32
CA CYS A 86 20.73 0.73 -3.07
C CYS A 86 22.08 1.39 -3.37
N TYR A 87 22.36 2.51 -2.73
CA TYR A 87 23.63 3.21 -2.86
C TYR A 87 24.00 3.94 -1.58
N SER A 88 25.30 4.12 -1.38
CA SER A 88 25.84 4.83 -0.22
C SER A 88 26.60 6.09 -0.64
N TYR A 89 26.39 7.18 0.09
CA TYR A 89 27.08 8.45 -0.11
C TYR A 89 27.41 9.14 1.21
N MET A 90 28.29 10.13 1.16
CA MET A 90 28.62 10.97 2.32
C MET A 90 27.71 12.20 2.34
N SER A 91 27.09 12.46 3.49
CA SER A 91 26.31 13.67 3.77
C SER A 91 26.90 14.36 5.00
N GLY A 92 27.77 15.36 4.77
CA GLY A 92 28.57 15.91 5.84
C GLY A 92 29.53 14.87 6.42
N SER A 93 29.43 14.62 7.73
CA SER A 93 30.23 13.59 8.43
C SER A 93 29.63 12.20 8.40
N ASP A 94 28.38 12.07 7.98
CA ASP A 94 27.64 10.82 8.04
C ASP A 94 27.65 10.08 6.70
N LYS A 95 27.79 8.76 6.76
CA LYS A 95 27.58 7.87 5.61
C LYS A 95 26.10 7.49 5.55
N VAL A 96 25.40 7.88 4.50
CA VAL A 96 24.00 7.54 4.27
C VAL A 96 23.90 6.42 3.26
N THR A 97 23.20 5.35 3.61
CA THR A 97 22.79 4.29 2.68
C THR A 97 21.31 4.50 2.35
N GLU A 98 21.03 4.82 1.10
CA GLU A 98 19.68 5.05 0.60
C GLU A 98 19.22 3.86 -0.25
N MET A 99 17.98 3.40 0.01
CA MET A 99 17.37 2.28 -0.68
C MET A 99 15.98 2.67 -1.18
N LYS A 100 15.65 2.18 -2.39
CA LYS A 100 14.29 2.21 -2.91
C LYS A 100 13.74 0.79 -2.93
N LEU A 101 12.55 0.65 -2.41
CA LEU A 101 11.88 -0.62 -2.26
C LEU A 101 10.49 -0.53 -2.92
N TYR A 102 10.08 -1.63 -3.55
CA TYR A 102 8.75 -1.74 -4.14
C TYR A 102 8.07 -3.03 -3.70
N ASP A 103 6.81 -2.90 -3.31
CA ASP A 103 5.94 -4.00 -2.91
C ASP A 103 5.43 -4.74 -4.15
N GLY A 104 5.50 -6.08 -4.13
CA GLY A 104 5.05 -6.91 -5.25
C GLY A 104 5.77 -6.67 -6.58
N HIS A 105 6.93 -6.00 -6.57
CA HIS A 105 7.64 -5.58 -7.79
C HIS A 105 7.98 -6.74 -8.70
N VAL A 106 8.56 -7.81 -8.15
CA VAL A 106 8.92 -9.03 -8.91
C VAL A 106 7.67 -9.70 -9.47
N ALA A 107 6.62 -9.82 -8.65
CA ALA A 107 5.34 -10.39 -9.07
C ALA A 107 4.70 -9.63 -10.25
N ILE A 108 4.76 -8.29 -10.23
CA ILE A 108 4.17 -7.46 -11.30
C ILE A 108 5.05 -7.44 -12.55
N ARG A 109 6.37 -7.38 -12.40
CA ARG A 109 7.32 -7.22 -13.51
C ARG A 109 7.61 -8.52 -14.24
N ASP A 110 7.85 -9.60 -13.48
CA ASP A 110 8.49 -10.80 -14.01
C ASP A 110 7.52 -11.98 -14.17
N SER A 111 6.30 -11.90 -13.64
CA SER A 111 5.36 -13.02 -13.75
C SER A 111 4.80 -13.15 -15.16
N ILE A 112 4.94 -14.35 -15.70
CA ILE A 112 4.28 -14.77 -16.95
C ILE A 112 3.33 -15.90 -16.57
N VAL A 113 2.06 -15.75 -16.90
CA VAL A 113 1.02 -16.73 -16.63
C VAL A 113 0.51 -17.33 -17.95
N SER A 114 0.18 -18.62 -17.91
CA SER A 114 -0.42 -19.33 -19.03
C SER A 114 -1.60 -20.15 -18.52
N LEU A 115 -2.81 -19.66 -18.79
CA LEU A 115 -4.04 -20.24 -18.28
C LEU A 115 -4.98 -20.60 -19.42
N SER A 116 -5.68 -21.72 -19.25
CA SER A 116 -6.74 -22.15 -20.17
C SER A 116 -7.83 -22.86 -19.39
N TYR A 117 -9.04 -22.32 -19.43
CA TYR A 117 -10.19 -22.84 -18.72
C TYR A 117 -11.34 -23.13 -19.69
N ALA A 118 -12.04 -24.25 -19.47
CA ALA A 118 -13.31 -24.54 -20.10
C ALA A 118 -14.39 -23.55 -19.66
N LYS A 119 -15.57 -23.64 -20.28
CA LYS A 119 -16.74 -22.86 -19.87
C LYS A 119 -17.11 -23.11 -18.40
N ASP A 120 -17.80 -22.15 -17.80
CA ASP A 120 -18.38 -22.19 -16.46
C ASP A 120 -17.37 -22.24 -15.30
N VAL A 121 -16.08 -22.01 -15.56
CA VAL A 121 -15.06 -21.86 -14.51
C VAL A 121 -15.24 -20.53 -13.80
N SER A 122 -15.15 -20.55 -12.45
CA SER A 122 -15.24 -19.36 -11.61
C SER A 122 -14.05 -18.42 -11.83
N ARG A 123 -14.32 -17.12 -11.88
CA ARG A 123 -13.27 -16.09 -11.91
C ARG A 123 -12.41 -16.11 -10.67
N LYS A 124 -12.97 -16.52 -9.51
CA LYS A 124 -12.19 -16.68 -8.28
C LYS A 124 -11.06 -17.67 -8.48
N LYS A 125 -11.36 -18.85 -9.08
CA LYS A 125 -10.32 -19.85 -9.38
C LYS A 125 -9.22 -19.27 -10.28
N ALA A 126 -9.60 -18.50 -11.30
CA ALA A 126 -8.62 -17.86 -12.18
C ALA A 126 -7.74 -16.84 -11.43
N ILE A 127 -8.31 -16.08 -10.50
CA ILE A 127 -7.54 -15.15 -9.64
C ILE A 127 -6.57 -15.92 -8.74
N ASP A 128 -7.04 -17.01 -8.10
CA ASP A 128 -6.21 -17.84 -7.23
C ASP A 128 -5.03 -18.45 -8.00
N ASP A 129 -5.27 -18.97 -9.21
CA ASP A 129 -4.24 -19.58 -10.05
C ASP A 129 -3.22 -18.50 -10.53
N VAL A 130 -3.69 -17.32 -10.97
CA VAL A 130 -2.79 -16.20 -11.35
C VAL A 130 -1.94 -15.75 -10.15
N ALA A 131 -2.53 -15.63 -8.98
CA ALA A 131 -1.80 -15.21 -7.79
C ALA A 131 -0.74 -16.25 -7.38
N ALA A 132 -1.05 -17.53 -7.49
CA ALA A 132 -0.09 -18.62 -7.26
C ALA A 132 1.09 -18.53 -8.23
N ASP A 133 0.84 -18.31 -9.54
CA ASP A 133 1.88 -18.11 -10.55
C ASP A 133 2.71 -16.84 -10.29
N MET A 134 2.11 -15.82 -9.70
CA MET A 134 2.79 -14.58 -9.29
C MET A 134 3.53 -14.72 -7.95
N GLY A 135 3.39 -15.84 -7.23
CA GLY A 135 3.97 -16.03 -5.90
C GLY A 135 3.33 -15.14 -4.81
N LEU A 136 2.05 -14.76 -4.98
CA LEU A 136 1.32 -13.91 -4.07
C LEU A 136 0.26 -14.70 -3.29
N VAL A 137 0.05 -14.32 -2.04
CA VAL A 137 -1.13 -14.74 -1.25
C VAL A 137 -2.30 -13.84 -1.64
N VAL A 138 -3.52 -14.40 -1.72
CA VAL A 138 -4.74 -13.64 -2.05
C VAL A 138 -5.58 -13.40 -0.81
N THR A 139 -6.11 -12.21 -0.69
CA THR A 139 -7.17 -11.86 0.25
C THR A 139 -8.36 -11.27 -0.48
N TYR A 140 -9.55 -11.66 -0.06
CA TYR A 140 -10.81 -11.20 -0.63
C TYR A 140 -11.60 -10.44 0.42
N ALA A 141 -12.20 -9.32 0.03
CA ALA A 141 -13.20 -8.67 0.87
C ALA A 141 -14.47 -9.52 0.93
N ASP A 142 -15.17 -9.49 2.06
CA ASP A 142 -16.34 -10.37 2.32
C ASP A 142 -17.50 -10.14 1.34
N ASP A 143 -17.59 -8.97 0.73
CA ASP A 143 -18.64 -8.59 -0.22
C ASP A 143 -18.31 -8.90 -1.68
N CYS A 144 -17.20 -9.59 -1.95
CA CYS A 144 -16.80 -9.97 -3.30
C CYS A 144 -17.73 -11.06 -3.88
N GLU A 145 -18.30 -10.79 -5.04
CA GLU A 145 -19.10 -11.72 -5.80
C GLU A 145 -18.35 -12.20 -7.04
N PHE A 146 -18.32 -13.50 -7.29
CA PHE A 146 -17.56 -14.09 -8.37
C PHE A 146 -18.49 -14.69 -9.43
N THR A 147 -18.40 -14.16 -10.64
CA THR A 147 -19.08 -14.72 -11.82
C THR A 147 -18.23 -15.83 -12.44
N THR A 148 -18.81 -16.56 -13.40
CA THR A 148 -18.11 -17.59 -14.20
C THR A 148 -17.80 -17.08 -15.59
N PHE A 149 -16.87 -17.77 -16.28
CA PHE A 149 -16.58 -17.56 -17.69
C PHE A 149 -17.54 -18.40 -18.56
N ALA A 150 -18.57 -17.77 -19.11
CA ALA A 150 -19.59 -18.47 -19.91
C ALA A 150 -19.01 -19.23 -21.12
N ASN A 151 -17.96 -18.69 -21.77
CA ASN A 151 -17.33 -19.28 -22.96
C ASN A 151 -15.91 -19.81 -22.72
N GLY A 152 -15.54 -20.00 -21.43
CA GLY A 152 -14.17 -20.31 -21.07
C GLY A 152 -13.27 -19.07 -21.07
N PHE A 153 -12.00 -19.27 -20.70
CA PHE A 153 -11.01 -18.21 -20.66
C PHE A 153 -9.63 -18.76 -20.98
N SER A 154 -8.89 -18.11 -21.85
CA SER A 154 -7.51 -18.44 -22.16
C SER A 154 -6.67 -17.19 -22.21
N PHE A 155 -5.50 -17.24 -21.57
CA PHE A 155 -4.58 -16.11 -21.52
C PHE A 155 -3.13 -16.60 -21.39
N VAL A 156 -2.23 -15.95 -22.13
CA VAL A 156 -0.78 -16.07 -21.97
C VAL A 156 -0.19 -14.67 -21.98
N GLY A 157 0.58 -14.33 -20.96
CA GLY A 157 1.21 -13.02 -20.84
C GLY A 157 1.50 -12.61 -19.40
N ALA A 158 1.69 -11.31 -19.15
CA ALA A 158 2.00 -10.78 -17.83
C ALA A 158 0.85 -11.01 -16.82
N GLY A 159 1.19 -11.44 -15.62
CA GLY A 159 0.20 -11.74 -14.57
C GLY A 159 -0.74 -10.56 -14.26
N ARG A 160 -0.22 -9.34 -14.21
CA ARG A 160 -1.04 -8.11 -14.02
C ARG A 160 -2.10 -7.92 -15.11
N GLU A 161 -1.74 -8.22 -16.37
CA GLU A 161 -2.68 -8.08 -17.48
C GLU A 161 -3.74 -9.18 -17.45
N CYS A 162 -3.36 -10.37 -16.96
CA CYS A 162 -4.29 -11.45 -16.69
C CYS A 162 -5.31 -11.04 -15.62
N LEU A 163 -4.87 -10.49 -14.49
CA LEU A 163 -5.75 -9.97 -13.43
C LEU A 163 -6.69 -8.89 -13.97
N ASP A 164 -6.19 -7.98 -14.80
CA ASP A 164 -7.03 -6.95 -15.44
C ASP A 164 -8.12 -7.56 -16.31
N LYS A 165 -7.81 -8.61 -17.08
CA LYS A 165 -8.79 -9.30 -17.92
C LYS A 165 -9.76 -10.15 -17.11
N VAL A 166 -9.30 -10.82 -16.06
CA VAL A 166 -10.15 -11.62 -15.16
C VAL A 166 -11.13 -10.72 -14.42
N CYS A 167 -10.70 -9.54 -13.97
CA CYS A 167 -11.57 -8.57 -13.30
C CYS A 167 -12.40 -7.71 -14.27
N ALA A 168 -12.10 -7.73 -15.58
CA ALA A 168 -12.83 -6.93 -16.55
C ALA A 168 -14.30 -7.37 -16.68
N GLY A 169 -15.22 -6.37 -16.66
CA GLY A 169 -16.67 -6.63 -16.73
C GLY A 169 -17.26 -7.19 -15.45
N THR A 170 -16.53 -7.13 -14.35
CA THR A 170 -17.01 -7.39 -12.98
C THR A 170 -16.88 -6.14 -12.14
N ASP A 171 -17.47 -6.17 -10.95
CA ASP A 171 -17.32 -5.11 -9.95
C ASP A 171 -16.07 -5.32 -9.06
N LEU A 172 -15.08 -6.09 -9.53
CA LEU A 172 -13.88 -6.39 -8.75
C LEU A 172 -12.72 -5.47 -9.14
N GLU A 173 -11.99 -5.01 -8.14
CA GLU A 173 -10.72 -4.29 -8.26
C GLU A 173 -9.63 -5.07 -7.51
N TRP A 174 -8.42 -5.02 -8.04
CA TRP A 174 -7.27 -5.65 -7.41
C TRP A 174 -6.17 -4.63 -7.11
N SER A 175 -5.43 -4.88 -6.03
CA SER A 175 -4.22 -4.16 -5.66
C SER A 175 -3.25 -5.08 -4.94
N ILE A 176 -1.98 -4.71 -4.83
CA ILE A 176 -0.99 -5.46 -4.04
C ILE A 176 -0.64 -4.63 -2.81
N GLN A 177 -0.76 -5.24 -1.64
CA GLN A 177 -0.49 -4.63 -0.36
C GLN A 177 0.38 -5.56 0.50
N ASN A 178 1.63 -5.15 0.80
CA ASN A 178 2.57 -5.95 1.59
C ASN A 178 2.77 -7.39 1.05
N ASN A 179 2.99 -7.51 -0.24
CA ASN A 179 3.16 -8.78 -0.98
C ASN A 179 1.92 -9.69 -0.94
N THR A 180 0.75 -9.12 -0.75
CA THR A 180 -0.55 -9.83 -0.78
C THR A 180 -1.43 -9.23 -1.86
N LEU A 181 -1.99 -10.05 -2.73
CA LEU A 181 -3.00 -9.64 -3.71
C LEU A 181 -4.33 -9.43 -2.99
N GLN A 182 -4.78 -8.21 -2.96
CA GLN A 182 -6.05 -7.80 -2.34
C GLN A 182 -7.10 -7.63 -3.43
N ILE A 183 -8.23 -8.31 -3.28
CA ILE A 183 -9.39 -8.18 -4.16
C ILE A 183 -10.54 -7.55 -3.38
N ILE A 184 -11.04 -6.46 -3.88
CA ILE A 184 -12.18 -5.73 -3.29
C ILE A 184 -13.24 -5.44 -4.35
N LYS A 185 -14.46 -5.17 -3.92
CA LYS A 185 -15.50 -4.66 -4.81
C LYS A 185 -15.18 -3.24 -5.25
N GLN A 186 -15.47 -2.89 -6.49
CA GLN A 186 -15.24 -1.53 -7.02
C GLN A 186 -15.93 -0.48 -6.16
N GLY A 187 -15.15 0.47 -5.62
CA GLY A 187 -15.65 1.45 -4.66
C GLY A 187 -16.04 0.87 -3.29
N GLY A 188 -15.85 -0.44 -3.08
CA GLY A 188 -15.97 -1.12 -1.78
C GLY A 188 -14.75 -0.90 -0.88
N ASN A 189 -14.66 -1.65 0.19
CA ASN A 189 -13.59 -1.59 1.19
C ASN A 189 -13.22 -3.02 1.63
N THR A 190 -12.20 -3.16 2.48
CA THR A 190 -11.77 -4.46 3.01
C THR A 190 -12.64 -5.00 4.14
N ASN A 191 -13.62 -4.22 4.62
CA ASN A 191 -14.37 -4.44 5.86
C ASN A 191 -13.49 -4.46 7.13
N VAL A 192 -12.20 -4.21 7.01
CA VAL A 192 -11.31 -4.07 8.16
C VAL A 192 -11.50 -2.68 8.77
N GLN A 193 -12.00 -2.64 9.99
CA GLN A 193 -12.10 -1.43 10.80
C GLN A 193 -10.76 -1.21 11.49
N ALA A 194 -9.98 -0.26 10.98
CA ALA A 194 -8.62 -0.09 11.49
C ALA A 194 -8.59 0.66 12.82
N ILE A 195 -8.98 1.92 12.82
CA ILE A 195 -8.87 2.79 14.02
C ILE A 195 -9.91 3.91 14.02
N LYS A 196 -10.11 4.49 15.22
CA LYS A 196 -10.80 5.77 15.39
C LYS A 196 -9.77 6.90 15.53
N LEU A 197 -9.85 7.91 14.66
CA LEU A 197 -9.02 9.10 14.69
C LEU A 197 -9.79 10.27 15.28
N THR A 198 -9.30 10.75 16.41
CA THR A 198 -9.78 11.96 17.11
C THR A 198 -8.58 12.85 17.44
N PRO A 199 -8.78 14.12 17.78
CA PRO A 199 -7.68 14.97 18.26
C PRO A 199 -6.90 14.36 19.42
N GLU A 200 -7.57 13.60 20.31
CA GLU A 200 -6.93 12.94 21.46
C GLU A 200 -6.19 11.67 21.04
N SER A 201 -6.68 10.91 20.02
CA SER A 201 -6.07 9.66 19.56
C SER A 201 -4.93 9.86 18.57
N GLY A 202 -4.66 11.10 18.15
CA GLY A 202 -3.50 11.40 17.32
C GLY A 202 -3.79 12.05 15.97
N LEU A 203 -4.99 12.55 15.73
CA LEU A 203 -5.27 13.42 14.59
C LEU A 203 -4.40 14.68 14.70
N ILE A 204 -3.75 15.08 13.61
CA ILE A 204 -2.83 16.23 13.57
C ILE A 204 -3.39 17.30 12.63
N GLY A 205 -3.57 18.52 13.15
CA GLY A 205 -4.00 19.66 12.33
C GLY A 205 -5.46 19.57 11.92
N PHE A 206 -5.77 20.21 10.79
CA PHE A 206 -7.11 20.26 10.21
C PHE A 206 -7.26 19.21 9.12
N VAL A 207 -8.50 18.78 8.90
CA VAL A 207 -8.85 17.89 7.79
C VAL A 207 -9.13 18.73 6.55
N GLU A 208 -8.38 18.48 5.48
CA GLU A 208 -8.45 19.27 4.27
C GLU A 208 -9.33 18.57 3.21
N LYS A 209 -10.29 19.32 2.63
CA LYS A 209 -11.11 18.79 1.54
C LYS A 209 -10.32 18.71 0.25
N LEU A 210 -10.32 17.53 -0.38
CA LEU A 210 -9.73 17.33 -1.70
C LEU A 210 -10.63 17.91 -2.78
N LEU A 211 -10.18 19.01 -3.38
CA LEU A 211 -10.80 19.57 -4.58
C LEU A 211 -10.22 18.87 -5.82
N LYS A 212 -10.56 17.62 -6.07
CA LYS A 212 -10.27 16.98 -7.36
C LYS A 212 -11.19 17.62 -8.41
N GLY A 213 -10.72 18.70 -9.04
CA GLY A 213 -11.27 19.15 -10.31
C GLY A 213 -11.13 18.01 -11.34
N PRO A 214 -11.96 18.01 -12.41
CA PRO A 214 -11.84 16.99 -13.44
C PRO A 214 -10.42 17.05 -14.01
N THR A 215 -9.65 16.00 -13.81
CA THR A 215 -8.37 15.81 -14.50
C THR A 215 -8.71 15.85 -15.99
N LYS A 216 -8.24 16.88 -16.70
CA LYS A 216 -8.35 16.94 -18.15
C LYS A 216 -7.50 15.79 -18.69
N ALA A 217 -8.10 14.62 -18.83
CA ALA A 217 -7.52 13.56 -19.61
C ALA A 217 -7.22 14.13 -20.98
N ALA A 218 -5.96 14.10 -21.38
CA ALA A 218 -5.53 14.52 -22.69
C ALA A 218 -6.44 13.86 -23.72
N LYS A 219 -7.06 14.68 -24.57
CA LYS A 219 -7.91 14.22 -25.68
C LYS A 219 -7.05 13.43 -26.66
N GLN A 220 -6.89 12.15 -26.45
CA GLN A 220 -6.59 11.25 -27.54
C GLN A 220 -7.91 10.89 -28.22
N LYS A 221 -8.07 11.44 -29.42
CA LYS A 221 -9.15 11.05 -30.35
C LYS A 221 -8.90 9.63 -30.80
N THR A 222 -9.54 8.66 -30.17
CA THR A 222 -9.79 7.35 -30.76
C THR A 222 -11.25 7.02 -30.54
N SER A 223 -11.94 6.92 -31.64
CA SER A 223 -13.34 6.55 -31.78
C SER A 223 -13.55 5.10 -31.33
N LYS A 224 -14.05 4.89 -30.10
CA LYS A 224 -14.92 3.78 -29.72
C LYS A 224 -15.62 4.17 -28.44
N LYS A 225 -16.95 4.27 -28.49
CA LYS A 225 -17.84 4.45 -27.34
C LYS A 225 -17.69 3.24 -26.40
N THR A 226 -16.84 3.36 -25.39
CA THR A 226 -16.90 2.48 -24.23
C THR A 226 -17.56 3.32 -23.14
N THR A 227 -18.77 2.96 -22.78
CA THR A 227 -19.51 3.55 -21.65
C THR A 227 -18.80 3.12 -20.37
N GLN A 228 -17.83 3.89 -19.91
CA GLN A 228 -17.31 3.73 -18.56
C GLN A 228 -18.39 4.26 -17.59
N PRO A 229 -18.71 3.51 -16.53
CA PRO A 229 -19.63 4.00 -15.52
C PRO A 229 -19.08 5.32 -14.95
N LYS A 230 -19.94 6.33 -14.88
CA LYS A 230 -19.63 7.61 -14.23
C LYS A 230 -19.29 7.28 -12.78
N ARG A 231 -18.03 7.42 -12.39
CA ARG A 231 -17.65 7.44 -10.97
C ARG A 231 -18.37 8.64 -10.34
N ASP A 232 -19.27 8.37 -9.43
CA ASP A 232 -19.87 9.40 -8.60
C ASP A 232 -18.74 10.15 -7.89
N LYS A 233 -18.78 11.48 -7.94
CA LYS A 233 -17.78 12.35 -7.34
C LYS A 233 -17.94 12.30 -5.82
N LYS A 234 -17.35 11.28 -5.18
CA LYS A 234 -17.28 11.21 -3.72
C LYS A 234 -16.39 12.34 -3.20
N ALA A 235 -16.81 13.00 -2.14
CA ALA A 235 -15.95 13.96 -1.46
C ALA A 235 -14.73 13.23 -0.87
N GLY A 236 -13.55 13.71 -1.22
CA GLY A 236 -12.30 13.23 -0.66
C GLY A 236 -11.74 14.19 0.38
N TRP A 237 -10.94 13.67 1.30
CA TRP A 237 -10.33 14.43 2.37
C TRP A 237 -8.89 13.98 2.60
N ASN A 238 -8.01 14.95 2.87
CA ASN A 238 -6.66 14.69 3.37
C ASN A 238 -6.66 14.76 4.89
N VAL A 239 -6.15 13.72 5.51
CA VAL A 239 -6.10 13.59 6.97
C VAL A 239 -4.69 13.26 7.39
N LYS A 240 -4.16 13.99 8.38
CA LYS A 240 -2.84 13.72 8.95
C LYS A 240 -2.97 13.24 10.38
N CYS A 241 -2.28 12.17 10.72
CA CYS A 241 -2.29 11.63 12.08
C CYS A 241 -0.90 11.17 12.53
N LEU A 242 -0.74 10.88 13.81
CA LEU A 242 0.44 10.19 14.33
C LEU A 242 0.61 8.88 13.58
N LEU A 243 1.86 8.43 13.46
CA LEU A 243 2.18 7.23 12.69
C LEU A 243 1.35 6.03 13.15
N GLN A 244 0.61 5.44 12.19
CA GLN A 244 -0.26 4.29 12.40
C GLN A 244 0.13 3.17 11.44
N PRO A 245 1.01 2.25 11.86
CA PRO A 245 1.56 1.24 10.97
C PRO A 245 0.56 0.17 10.52
N VAL A 246 -0.58 0.07 11.20
CA VAL A 246 -1.61 -0.95 10.89
C VAL A 246 -2.52 -0.56 9.73
N LEU A 247 -2.51 0.71 9.31
CA LEU A 247 -3.38 1.20 8.24
C LEU A 247 -2.91 0.76 6.86
N ASN A 248 -3.85 0.29 6.05
CA ASN A 248 -3.61 -0.04 4.65
C ASN A 248 -4.68 0.58 3.74
N PRO A 249 -4.37 0.79 2.45
CA PRO A 249 -5.38 1.18 1.47
C PRO A 249 -6.51 0.15 1.40
N GLY A 250 -7.75 0.64 1.35
CA GLY A 250 -8.95 -0.19 1.40
C GLY A 250 -9.58 -0.32 2.78
N ASP A 251 -8.83 -0.09 3.85
CA ASP A 251 -9.35 -0.17 5.22
C ASP A 251 -10.29 0.99 5.56
N LEU A 252 -11.11 0.77 6.59
CA LEU A 252 -12.05 1.74 7.12
C LEU A 252 -11.43 2.48 8.32
N VAL A 253 -11.54 3.80 8.32
CA VAL A 253 -11.17 4.65 9.43
C VAL A 253 -12.37 5.49 9.88
N TYR A 254 -12.63 5.55 11.19
CA TYR A 254 -13.61 6.46 11.73
C TYR A 254 -12.91 7.76 12.12
N ILE A 255 -13.34 8.87 11.54
CA ILE A 255 -12.79 10.20 11.82
C ILE A 255 -13.82 10.99 12.62
N ASP A 256 -13.38 11.61 13.70
CA ASP A 256 -14.19 12.49 14.54
C ASP A 256 -13.38 13.78 14.77
N SER A 257 -13.60 14.72 13.89
CA SER A 257 -12.97 16.06 13.89
C SER A 257 -14.04 17.16 13.88
N GLN A 258 -13.61 18.41 13.91
CA GLN A 258 -14.54 19.53 13.79
C GLN A 258 -15.12 19.65 12.37
N GLU A 259 -14.37 19.22 11.35
CA GLU A 259 -14.73 19.36 9.94
C GLU A 259 -15.55 18.19 9.43
N ILE A 260 -15.22 16.97 9.89
CA ILE A 260 -15.88 15.75 9.41
C ILE A 260 -16.04 14.73 10.54
N LYS A 261 -17.13 13.95 10.46
CA LYS A 261 -17.42 12.87 11.39
C LYS A 261 -18.06 11.71 10.66
N GLY A 262 -17.50 10.51 10.80
CA GLY A 262 -18.06 9.29 10.17
C GLY A 262 -17.02 8.28 9.78
N TRP A 263 -17.44 7.30 8.99
CA TRP A 263 -16.61 6.26 8.43
C TRP A 263 -16.12 6.65 7.04
N PHE A 264 -14.83 6.47 6.81
CA PHE A 264 -14.17 6.75 5.56
C PHE A 264 -13.33 5.56 5.10
N LYS A 265 -13.25 5.35 3.79
CA LYS A 265 -12.34 4.40 3.16
C LYS A 265 -11.01 5.08 2.85
N ILE A 266 -9.91 4.42 3.16
CA ILE A 266 -8.57 4.85 2.78
C ILE A 266 -8.33 4.49 1.32
N GLU A 267 -8.10 5.46 0.45
CA GLU A 267 -7.74 5.26 -0.96
C GLU A 267 -6.23 5.19 -1.14
N SER A 268 -5.52 6.11 -0.50
CA SER A 268 -4.06 6.14 -0.48
C SER A 268 -3.55 6.64 0.86
N LEU A 269 -2.32 6.31 1.18
CA LEU A 269 -1.66 6.78 2.39
C LEU A 269 -0.16 6.99 2.17
N LYS A 270 0.41 7.87 2.99
CA LYS A 270 1.85 8.06 3.10
C LYS A 270 2.26 7.97 4.56
N HIS A 271 3.30 7.17 4.83
CA HIS A 271 3.92 7.14 6.15
C HIS A 271 5.29 7.80 6.06
N ASN A 272 5.54 8.75 6.95
CA ASN A 272 6.82 9.42 7.06
C ASN A 272 7.36 9.22 8.47
N GLY A 273 8.58 8.73 8.57
CA GLY A 273 9.22 8.49 9.86
C GLY A 273 10.71 8.75 9.84
N SER A 274 11.19 9.29 10.97
CA SER A 274 12.60 9.41 11.32
C SER A 274 12.75 8.99 12.77
N TYR A 275 13.73 8.16 13.06
CA TYR A 275 13.88 7.61 14.42
C TYR A 275 14.16 8.71 15.45
N SER A 276 15.10 9.59 15.19
CA SER A 276 15.46 10.70 16.07
C SER A 276 14.83 12.03 15.65
N GLY A 277 14.41 12.17 14.40
CA GLY A 277 13.89 13.40 13.83
C GLY A 277 12.46 13.74 14.25
N GLN A 278 11.87 14.73 13.61
CA GLN A 278 10.51 15.21 13.93
C GLN A 278 9.41 14.46 13.18
N ASN A 279 9.72 13.88 12.02
CA ASN A 279 8.76 13.20 11.20
C ASN A 279 8.37 11.85 11.82
N TRP A 280 7.08 11.68 12.14
CA TRP A 280 6.51 10.44 12.64
C TRP A 280 4.99 10.52 12.52
N TYR A 281 4.50 10.42 11.26
CA TYR A 281 3.11 10.64 10.96
C TYR A 281 2.66 9.82 9.75
N THR A 282 1.35 9.68 9.64
CA THR A 282 0.66 9.12 8.47
C THR A 282 -0.23 10.18 7.87
N GLU A 283 -0.19 10.35 6.56
CA GLU A 283 -1.11 11.15 5.77
C GLU A 283 -2.03 10.20 4.99
N LEU A 284 -3.32 10.43 5.07
CA LEU A 284 -4.36 9.61 4.48
C LEU A 284 -5.16 10.42 3.47
N GLU A 285 -5.39 9.85 2.30
CA GLU A 285 -6.42 10.30 1.38
C GLU A 285 -7.63 9.39 1.57
N VAL A 286 -8.73 9.94 2.06
CA VAL A 286 -9.91 9.17 2.43
C VAL A 286 -11.15 9.65 1.69
N TYR A 287 -12.09 8.74 1.44
CA TYR A 287 -13.37 9.03 0.80
C TYR A 287 -14.51 8.54 1.67
N GLU A 288 -15.58 9.34 1.69
CA GLU A 288 -16.79 9.02 2.41
C GLU A 288 -17.42 7.72 1.89
N ILE A 289 -17.85 6.87 2.81
CA ILE A 289 -18.62 5.67 2.48
C ILE A 289 -20.08 6.05 2.53
N VAL A 290 -20.75 5.94 1.39
CA VAL A 290 -22.20 6.03 1.36
C VAL A 290 -22.74 4.70 1.88
N PRO A 291 -23.45 4.65 3.03
CA PRO A 291 -24.10 3.43 3.47
C PRO A 291 -25.05 2.98 2.34
N LYS A 292 -24.99 1.71 1.97
CA LYS A 292 -26.07 1.13 1.17
C LYS A 292 -27.27 1.04 2.09
N GLU A 293 -28.38 1.75 1.72
CA GLU A 293 -29.70 1.55 2.28
C GLU A 293 -30.19 0.10 2.06
#